data_2bb88a30f2e54726f38f25c412b1c316
#
_entry.id   2bb88a30f2e54726f38f25c412b1c316
#
_cell.length_a   1.000
_cell.length_b   1.000
_cell.length_c   1.000
_cell.angle_alpha   90.00
_cell.angle_beta   90.00
_cell.angle_gamma   90.00
#
_symmetry.space_group_name_H-M   'P 1'
#
loop_
_entity.id
_entity.type
_entity.pdbx_description
1 polymer ?
#
loop_
_entity_poly.entity_id
_entity_poly.type
_entity_poly.pdbx_seq_one_letter_code
_entity_poly.pdbx_strand_id
1 'polypeptide(L)'
;LDFAYTLYLMLLDDPTIPNVQVKRYVQKWFVMSTLTARYIGSPESVMDRDMRTIAEKGFINFLAEVEASALSDTFWTVTLPQNLESSSINTPAFNTFIAAQINLNCNSLLMNGTKVSDLITIAGDVHHIFPRAYLKANGIENKTKYNQVANYIYLDPQVNKAISDNAPCVYF
;
A
#
# COMPACT_ATOMS: atom_id res chain seq x y z
N LEU A 1 -1.09 4.33 13.73
CA LEU A 1 -0.31 5.58 13.91
C LEU A 1 0.35 5.65 15.28
N ASP A 2 -0.36 5.30 16.35
CA ASP A 2 0.16 5.39 17.73
C ASP A 2 1.44 4.56 17.94
N PHE A 3 1.46 3.34 17.40
CA PHE A 3 2.67 2.50 17.44
C PHE A 3 3.86 3.16 16.70
N ALA A 4 3.63 3.73 15.51
CA ALA A 4 4.68 4.40 14.75
C ALA A 4 5.21 5.65 15.48
N TYR A 5 4.33 6.37 16.18
CA TYR A 5 4.72 7.52 17.01
C TYR A 5 5.52 7.09 18.25
N THR A 6 5.08 6.04 18.94
CA THR A 6 5.81 5.47 20.09
C THR A 6 7.19 4.98 19.65
N LEU A 7 7.27 4.26 18.53
CA LEU A 7 8.54 3.82 17.96
C LEU A 7 9.45 5.02 17.63
N TYR A 8 8.89 6.07 17.02
CA TYR A 8 9.65 7.30 16.72
C TYR A 8 10.29 7.90 17.96
N LEU A 9 9.53 8.04 19.06
CA LEU A 9 10.05 8.57 20.32
C LEU A 9 11.15 7.68 20.91
N MET A 10 10.94 6.36 20.93
CA MET A 10 11.96 5.40 21.40
C MET A 10 13.28 5.51 20.61
N LEU A 11 13.19 5.64 19.28
CA LEU A 11 14.38 5.74 18.43
C LEU A 11 15.09 7.09 18.56
N LEU A 12 14.39 8.16 18.93
CA LEU A 12 15.01 9.45 19.24
C LEU A 12 15.87 9.39 20.50
N ASP A 13 15.47 8.56 21.47
CA ASP A 13 16.18 8.37 22.74
C ASP A 13 17.28 7.29 22.66
N ASP A 14 17.37 6.57 21.53
CA ASP A 14 18.38 5.53 21.31
C ASP A 14 19.71 6.14 20.84
N PRO A 15 20.78 6.14 21.67
CA PRO A 15 22.05 6.75 21.33
C PRO A 15 22.80 6.03 20.19
N THR A 16 22.37 4.82 19.81
CA THR A 16 22.97 4.04 18.72
C THR A 16 22.42 4.44 17.35
N ILE A 17 21.32 5.21 17.31
CA ILE A 17 20.62 5.61 16.08
C ILE A 17 20.78 7.13 15.87
N PRO A 18 21.46 7.58 14.81
CA PRO A 18 21.51 9.00 14.50
C PRO A 18 20.12 9.59 14.27
N ASN A 19 19.78 10.70 14.93
CA ASN A 19 18.46 11.35 14.86
C ASN A 19 18.00 11.62 13.41
N VAL A 20 18.94 11.92 12.51
CA VAL A 20 18.66 12.15 11.09
C VAL A 20 18.14 10.90 10.37
N GLN A 21 18.35 9.72 10.92
CA GLN A 21 17.91 8.44 10.34
C GLN A 21 16.59 7.93 10.94
N VAL A 22 16.20 8.42 12.11
CA VAL A 22 15.02 7.94 12.85
C VAL A 22 13.77 7.96 11.98
N LYS A 23 13.49 9.09 11.32
CA LYS A 23 12.32 9.21 10.41
C LYS A 23 12.33 8.15 9.33
N ARG A 24 13.50 7.88 8.72
CA ARG A 24 13.65 6.88 7.65
C ARG A 24 13.39 5.47 8.17
N TYR A 25 13.86 5.14 9.37
CA TYR A 25 13.64 3.84 10.00
C TYR A 25 12.16 3.62 10.34
N VAL A 26 11.50 4.62 10.89
CA VAL A 26 10.05 4.55 11.18
C VAL A 26 9.25 4.40 9.89
N GLN A 27 9.58 5.15 8.84
CA GLN A 27 8.94 5.01 7.53
C GLN A 27 9.15 3.60 6.95
N LYS A 28 10.38 3.08 6.98
CA LYS A 28 10.69 1.71 6.52
C LYS A 28 9.86 0.67 7.29
N TRP A 29 9.84 0.77 8.62
CA TRP A 29 9.04 -0.12 9.44
C TRP A 29 7.55 -0.03 9.14
N PHE A 30 7.02 1.17 9.01
CA PHE A 30 5.60 1.39 8.71
C PHE A 30 5.20 0.76 7.36
N VAL A 31 5.98 1.01 6.31
CA VAL A 31 5.72 0.42 4.98
C VAL A 31 5.82 -1.09 5.02
N MET A 32 6.89 -1.64 5.61
CA MET A 32 7.10 -3.08 5.70
C MET A 32 6.00 -3.78 6.51
N SER A 33 5.66 -3.28 7.69
CA SER A 33 4.61 -3.85 8.54
C SER A 33 3.23 -3.77 7.91
N THR A 34 2.96 -2.72 7.13
CA THR A 34 1.73 -2.57 6.34
C THR A 34 1.71 -3.57 5.19
N LEU A 35 2.76 -3.63 4.40
CA LEU A 35 2.87 -4.52 3.23
C LEU A 35 2.74 -6.01 3.61
N THR A 36 3.36 -6.40 4.72
CA THR A 36 3.33 -7.79 5.22
C THR A 36 2.11 -8.11 6.07
N ALA A 37 1.20 -7.14 6.26
CA ALA A 37 0.01 -7.29 7.11
C ALA A 37 0.34 -7.71 8.56
N ARG A 38 1.50 -7.29 9.10
CA ARG A 38 2.06 -7.74 10.39
C ARG A 38 1.11 -7.56 11.55
N TYR A 39 0.33 -6.49 11.56
CA TYR A 39 -0.57 -6.12 12.65
C TYR A 39 -2.05 -6.40 12.34
N ILE A 40 -2.33 -7.34 11.42
CA ILE A 40 -3.70 -7.82 11.16
C ILE A 40 -4.01 -9.02 12.07
N GLY A 41 -5.19 -9.03 12.66
CA GLY A 41 -5.67 -10.10 13.55
C GLY A 41 -5.57 -9.73 15.02
N SER A 42 -4.40 -9.80 15.64
CA SER A 42 -4.19 -9.43 17.05
C SER A 42 -3.14 -8.33 17.19
N PRO A 43 -3.46 -7.09 16.77
CA PRO A 43 -2.48 -6.01 16.67
C PRO A 43 -1.79 -5.70 18.00
N GLU A 44 -2.54 -5.60 19.08
CA GLU A 44 -2.02 -5.24 20.41
C GLU A 44 -0.95 -6.24 20.90
N SER A 45 -1.25 -7.54 20.81
CA SER A 45 -0.31 -8.58 21.27
C SER A 45 0.97 -8.63 20.43
N VAL A 46 0.84 -8.40 19.11
CA VAL A 46 2.02 -8.38 18.22
C VAL A 46 2.84 -7.12 18.45
N MET A 47 2.21 -5.96 18.63
CA MET A 47 2.89 -4.70 18.93
C MET A 47 3.63 -4.76 20.27
N ASP A 48 2.99 -5.28 21.33
CA ASP A 48 3.62 -5.47 22.65
C ASP A 48 4.85 -6.39 22.57
N ARG A 49 4.73 -7.51 21.89
CA ARG A 49 5.85 -8.41 21.64
C ARG A 49 6.99 -7.73 20.88
N ASP A 50 6.68 -6.98 19.83
CA ASP A 50 7.66 -6.28 19.03
C ASP A 50 8.41 -5.23 19.87
N MET A 51 7.68 -4.45 20.68
CA MET A 51 8.29 -3.45 21.57
C MET A 51 9.22 -4.08 22.60
N ARG A 52 8.85 -5.21 23.21
CA ARG A 52 9.73 -5.96 24.11
C ARG A 52 10.98 -6.45 23.41
N THR A 53 10.82 -7.01 22.21
CA THR A 53 11.95 -7.52 21.42
C THR A 53 12.90 -6.38 21.00
N ILE A 54 12.37 -5.21 20.67
CA ILE A 54 13.16 -4.01 20.37
C ILE A 54 13.95 -3.56 21.62
N ALA A 55 13.30 -3.55 22.77
CA ALA A 55 13.96 -3.18 24.03
C ALA A 55 15.09 -4.15 24.42
N GLU A 56 14.95 -5.45 24.13
CA GLU A 56 15.94 -6.50 24.45
C GLU A 56 17.16 -6.49 23.54
N LYS A 57 16.97 -6.37 22.22
CA LYS A 57 18.07 -6.55 21.25
C LYS A 57 18.39 -5.33 20.37
N GLY A 58 17.68 -4.24 20.59
CA GLY A 58 17.79 -3.02 19.78
C GLY A 58 17.02 -3.09 18.47
N PHE A 59 16.57 -1.91 18.02
CA PHE A 59 15.70 -1.78 16.83
C PHE A 59 16.39 -2.27 15.55
N ILE A 60 17.66 -1.99 15.34
CA ILE A 60 18.36 -2.33 14.09
C ILE A 60 18.42 -3.84 13.88
N ASN A 61 18.77 -4.59 14.94
CA ASN A 61 18.81 -6.05 14.87
C ASN A 61 17.42 -6.64 14.66
N PHE A 62 16.43 -6.13 15.40
CA PHE A 62 15.03 -6.52 15.23
C PHE A 62 14.52 -6.26 13.80
N LEU A 63 14.80 -5.07 13.26
CA LEU A 63 14.40 -4.70 11.88
C LEU A 63 15.01 -5.67 10.86
N ALA A 64 16.30 -5.97 10.98
CA ALA A 64 16.99 -6.86 10.05
C ALA A 64 16.42 -8.29 10.07
N GLU A 65 16.15 -8.84 11.28
CA GLU A 65 15.56 -10.16 11.43
C GLU A 65 14.15 -10.24 10.84
N VAL A 66 13.30 -9.22 11.13
CA VAL A 66 11.94 -9.19 10.60
C VAL A 66 11.94 -8.98 9.08
N GLU A 67 12.81 -8.13 8.55
CA GLU A 67 12.96 -7.94 7.12
C GLU A 67 13.35 -9.24 6.41
N ALA A 68 14.36 -9.93 6.90
CA ALA A 68 14.82 -11.20 6.32
C ALA A 68 13.74 -12.30 6.35
N SER A 69 12.94 -12.35 7.42
CA SER A 69 11.89 -13.37 7.55
C SER A 69 10.63 -13.04 6.79
N ALA A 70 10.18 -11.77 6.80
CA ALA A 70 8.91 -11.35 6.23
C ALA A 70 8.99 -11.01 4.74
N LEU A 71 10.13 -10.51 4.25
CA LEU A 71 10.35 -10.13 2.86
C LEU A 71 11.27 -11.15 2.13
N SER A 72 11.00 -12.45 2.34
CA SER A 72 11.69 -13.55 1.68
C SER A 72 11.42 -13.57 0.17
N ASP A 73 12.21 -14.32 -0.60
CA ASP A 73 11.96 -14.52 -2.03
C ASP A 73 10.55 -15.04 -2.32
N THR A 74 10.02 -15.91 -1.47
CA THR A 74 8.64 -16.41 -1.55
C THR A 74 7.62 -15.29 -1.38
N PHE A 75 7.89 -14.32 -0.49
CA PHE A 75 7.01 -13.17 -0.35
C PHE A 75 6.92 -12.37 -1.67
N TRP A 76 8.05 -12.08 -2.28
CA TRP A 76 8.11 -11.27 -3.51
C TRP A 76 7.57 -11.99 -4.74
N THR A 77 7.85 -13.30 -4.87
CA THR A 77 7.53 -14.08 -6.08
C THR A 77 6.16 -14.74 -6.05
N VAL A 78 5.58 -14.95 -4.86
CA VAL A 78 4.31 -15.66 -4.69
C VAL A 78 3.29 -14.85 -3.91
N THR A 79 3.60 -14.48 -2.65
CA THR A 79 2.61 -13.89 -1.74
C THR A 79 2.14 -12.52 -2.21
N LEU A 80 3.07 -11.63 -2.57
CA LEU A 80 2.71 -10.29 -3.02
C LEU A 80 1.94 -10.29 -4.35
N PRO A 81 2.36 -11.02 -5.41
CA PRO A 81 1.57 -11.19 -6.62
C PRO A 81 0.15 -11.66 -6.35
N GLN A 82 -0.04 -12.70 -5.55
CA GLN A 82 -1.38 -13.20 -5.19
C GLN A 82 -2.23 -12.15 -4.47
N ASN A 83 -1.64 -11.38 -3.56
CA ASN A 83 -2.34 -10.29 -2.87
C ASN A 83 -2.74 -9.17 -3.83
N LEU A 84 -1.94 -8.89 -4.86
CA LEU A 84 -2.24 -7.88 -5.87
C LEU A 84 -3.30 -8.35 -6.89
N GLU A 85 -3.38 -9.64 -7.20
CA GLU A 85 -4.37 -10.20 -8.12
C GLU A 85 -5.81 -10.11 -7.59
N SER A 86 -6.01 -10.23 -6.28
CA SER A 86 -7.35 -10.30 -5.66
C SER A 86 -7.65 -9.15 -4.70
N SER A 87 -6.91 -8.05 -4.78
CA SER A 87 -7.01 -6.95 -3.83
C SER A 87 -8.28 -6.11 -4.01
N SER A 88 -8.91 -5.76 -2.89
CA SER A 88 -9.82 -4.63 -2.79
C SER A 88 -9.03 -3.33 -2.54
N ILE A 89 -9.68 -2.18 -2.72
CA ILE A 89 -9.08 -0.85 -2.47
C ILE A 89 -8.70 -0.59 -0.99
N ASN A 90 -9.13 -1.45 -0.07
CA ASN A 90 -8.88 -1.31 1.36
C ASN A 90 -7.83 -2.30 1.89
N THR A 91 -6.98 -2.84 1.02
CA THR A 91 -5.95 -3.81 1.42
C THR A 91 -4.59 -3.15 1.62
N PRO A 92 -3.73 -3.72 2.49
CA PRO A 92 -2.35 -3.28 2.63
C PRO A 92 -1.58 -3.29 1.30
N ALA A 93 -1.82 -4.28 0.45
CA ALA A 93 -1.19 -4.39 -0.87
C ALA A 93 -1.57 -3.20 -1.78
N PHE A 94 -2.86 -2.84 -1.83
CA PHE A 94 -3.32 -1.68 -2.58
C PHE A 94 -2.71 -0.37 -2.05
N ASN A 95 -2.74 -0.16 -0.73
CA ASN A 95 -2.17 1.03 -0.11
C ASN A 95 -0.66 1.16 -0.41
N THR A 96 0.07 0.04 -0.40
CA THR A 96 1.50 0.04 -0.74
C THR A 96 1.73 0.32 -2.22
N PHE A 97 0.89 -0.22 -3.11
CA PHE A 97 0.92 0.08 -4.54
C PHE A 97 0.73 1.59 -4.81
N ILE A 98 -0.24 2.21 -4.16
CA ILE A 98 -0.47 3.66 -4.27
C ILE A 98 0.71 4.46 -3.70
N ALA A 99 1.24 4.07 -2.54
CA ALA A 99 2.42 4.70 -1.96
C ALA A 99 3.65 4.61 -2.87
N ALA A 100 3.82 3.49 -3.58
CA ALA A 100 4.87 3.33 -4.58
C ALA A 100 4.68 4.28 -5.78
N GLN A 101 3.46 4.43 -6.29
CA GLN A 101 3.17 5.38 -7.37
C GLN A 101 3.46 6.84 -6.97
N ILE A 102 3.12 7.23 -5.72
CA ILE A 102 3.43 8.55 -5.19
C ILE A 102 4.94 8.75 -5.09
N ASN A 103 5.66 7.77 -4.52
CA ASN A 103 7.11 7.83 -4.36
C ASN A 103 7.86 7.91 -5.69
N LEU A 104 7.35 7.26 -6.73
CA LEU A 104 7.86 7.29 -8.10
C LEU A 104 7.38 8.50 -8.91
N ASN A 105 6.59 9.40 -8.30
CA ASN A 105 6.03 10.58 -8.94
C ASN A 105 5.22 10.26 -10.21
N CYS A 106 4.46 9.16 -10.20
CA CYS A 106 3.68 8.69 -11.34
C CYS A 106 2.51 9.64 -11.68
N ASN A 107 2.24 9.77 -12.98
CA ASN A 107 1.01 10.40 -13.47
C ASN A 107 -0.15 9.38 -13.40
N SER A 108 -1.38 9.89 -13.27
CA SER A 108 -2.57 9.07 -13.48
C SER A 108 -2.66 8.62 -14.95
N LEU A 109 -3.04 7.36 -15.18
CA LEU A 109 -3.03 6.76 -16.51
C LEU A 109 -3.95 7.48 -17.51
N LEU A 110 -5.11 7.94 -17.07
CA LEU A 110 -6.15 8.58 -17.93
C LEU A 110 -6.18 10.10 -17.80
N MET A 111 -5.23 10.72 -17.09
CA MET A 111 -5.18 12.17 -16.86
C MET A 111 -3.77 12.70 -17.11
N ASN A 112 -3.51 13.12 -18.35
CA ASN A 112 -2.19 13.64 -18.73
C ASN A 112 -1.74 14.80 -17.83
N GLY A 113 -0.53 14.69 -17.29
CA GLY A 113 0.07 15.73 -16.45
C GLY A 113 -0.44 15.80 -15.01
N THR A 114 -1.43 14.99 -14.63
CA THR A 114 -1.95 14.95 -13.25
C THR A 114 -1.26 13.85 -12.45
N LYS A 115 -0.69 14.20 -11.30
CA LYS A 115 -0.01 13.26 -10.42
C LYS A 115 -0.99 12.45 -9.57
N VAL A 116 -0.65 11.19 -9.28
CA VAL A 116 -1.43 10.36 -8.34
C VAL A 116 -1.49 11.03 -6.95
N SER A 117 -0.39 11.67 -6.50
CA SER A 117 -0.35 12.43 -5.25
C SER A 117 -1.38 13.56 -5.19
N ASP A 118 -1.60 14.27 -6.29
CA ASP A 118 -2.53 15.39 -6.35
C ASP A 118 -3.98 14.89 -6.25
N LEU A 119 -4.29 13.79 -6.95
CA LEU A 119 -5.62 13.17 -6.91
C LEU A 119 -6.00 12.68 -5.51
N ILE A 120 -5.05 12.12 -4.76
CA ILE A 120 -5.31 11.71 -3.37
C ILE A 120 -5.58 12.93 -2.49
N THR A 121 -4.85 14.03 -2.68
CA THR A 121 -5.01 15.25 -1.91
C THR A 121 -6.38 15.89 -2.11
N ILE A 122 -6.93 15.84 -3.33
CA ILE A 122 -8.26 16.36 -3.65
C ILE A 122 -9.39 15.36 -3.47
N ALA A 123 -9.13 14.24 -2.77
CA ALA A 123 -10.07 13.14 -2.57
C ALA A 123 -10.62 12.56 -3.89
N GLY A 124 -9.74 12.31 -4.85
CA GLY A 124 -10.08 11.62 -6.09
C GLY A 124 -10.68 10.22 -5.83
N ASP A 125 -11.48 9.75 -6.78
CA ASP A 125 -12.12 8.45 -6.72
C ASP A 125 -11.22 7.34 -7.25
N VAL A 126 -11.29 6.15 -6.63
CA VAL A 126 -10.74 4.94 -7.22
C VAL A 126 -11.72 4.36 -8.22
N HIS A 127 -11.30 4.27 -9.46
CA HIS A 127 -12.08 3.76 -10.57
C HIS A 127 -11.49 2.47 -11.14
N HIS A 128 -12.33 1.63 -11.73
CA HIS A 128 -11.85 0.50 -12.53
C HIS A 128 -11.42 1.00 -13.90
N ILE A 129 -10.19 0.72 -14.34
CA ILE A 129 -9.70 1.03 -15.69
C ILE A 129 -10.65 0.43 -16.74
N PHE A 130 -11.02 -0.85 -16.54
CA PHE A 130 -12.09 -1.51 -17.29
C PHE A 130 -13.35 -1.53 -16.40
N PRO A 131 -14.38 -0.72 -16.68
CA PRO A 131 -15.56 -0.59 -15.81
C PRO A 131 -16.24 -1.93 -15.52
N ARG A 132 -16.65 -2.11 -14.27
CA ARG A 132 -17.29 -3.36 -13.83
C ARG A 132 -18.52 -3.72 -14.64
N ALA A 133 -19.35 -2.74 -14.99
CA ALA A 133 -20.55 -2.97 -15.78
C ALA A 133 -20.20 -3.43 -17.21
N TYR A 134 -19.20 -2.79 -17.82
CA TYR A 134 -18.66 -3.21 -19.13
C TYR A 134 -18.14 -4.65 -19.10
N LEU A 135 -17.31 -5.01 -18.10
CA LEU A 135 -16.75 -6.36 -17.98
C LEU A 135 -17.85 -7.42 -17.79
N LYS A 136 -18.87 -7.14 -16.97
CA LYS A 136 -20.01 -8.03 -16.77
C LYS A 136 -20.82 -8.22 -18.06
N ALA A 137 -21.10 -7.15 -18.81
CA ALA A 137 -21.79 -7.23 -20.10
C ALA A 137 -21.01 -8.08 -21.13
N ASN A 138 -19.68 -8.21 -20.96
CA ASN A 138 -18.80 -9.04 -21.78
C ASN A 138 -18.46 -10.41 -21.14
N GLY A 139 -19.27 -10.90 -20.20
CA GLY A 139 -19.18 -12.25 -19.66
C GLY A 139 -18.18 -12.43 -18.50
N ILE A 140 -17.60 -11.34 -17.97
CA ILE A 140 -16.68 -11.39 -16.82
C ILE A 140 -17.47 -11.04 -15.55
N GLU A 141 -18.16 -12.03 -15.00
CA GLU A 141 -19.01 -11.83 -13.81
C GLU A 141 -18.25 -12.01 -12.47
N ASN A 142 -17.15 -12.75 -12.48
CA ASN A 142 -16.40 -13.07 -11.28
C ASN A 142 -15.67 -11.82 -10.73
N LYS A 143 -16.01 -11.44 -9.48
CA LYS A 143 -15.44 -10.28 -8.79
C LYS A 143 -13.92 -10.32 -8.68
N THR A 144 -13.31 -11.49 -8.51
CA THR A 144 -11.86 -11.62 -8.41
C THR A 144 -11.14 -11.30 -9.71
N LYS A 145 -11.82 -11.36 -10.86
CA LYS A 145 -11.24 -11.03 -12.16
C LYS A 145 -11.24 -9.55 -12.48
N TYR A 146 -12.12 -8.74 -11.89
CA TYR A 146 -12.15 -7.30 -12.14
C TYR A 146 -11.70 -6.47 -10.93
N ASN A 147 -11.75 -7.01 -9.71
CA ASN A 147 -11.22 -6.36 -8.51
C ASN A 147 -9.75 -6.73 -8.32
N GLN A 148 -8.88 -6.16 -9.13
CA GLN A 148 -7.44 -6.34 -9.08
C GLN A 148 -6.74 -5.00 -9.06
N VAL A 149 -5.57 -4.91 -8.42
CA VAL A 149 -4.77 -3.67 -8.38
C VAL A 149 -4.49 -3.15 -9.79
N ALA A 150 -4.20 -4.04 -10.74
CA ALA A 150 -3.96 -3.68 -12.15
C ALA A 150 -5.17 -3.05 -12.85
N ASN A 151 -6.39 -3.21 -12.30
CA ASN A 151 -7.62 -2.61 -12.83
C ASN A 151 -8.07 -1.37 -12.04
N TYR A 152 -7.25 -0.84 -11.12
CA TYR A 152 -7.58 0.34 -10.33
C TYR A 152 -6.74 1.56 -10.72
N ILE A 153 -7.39 2.70 -10.75
CA ILE A 153 -6.77 4.00 -11.00
C ILE A 153 -7.43 5.08 -10.15
N TYR A 154 -6.64 6.06 -9.70
CA TYR A 154 -7.19 7.29 -9.14
C TYR A 154 -7.54 8.27 -10.25
N LEU A 155 -8.77 8.80 -10.23
CA LEU A 155 -9.29 9.78 -11.17
C LEU A 155 -9.95 10.96 -10.45
N ASP A 156 -10.00 12.09 -11.14
CA ASP A 156 -10.90 13.18 -10.75
C ASP A 156 -12.37 12.69 -10.83
N PRO A 157 -13.24 13.06 -9.86
CA PRO A 157 -14.63 12.63 -9.84
C PRO A 157 -15.43 12.98 -11.12
N GLN A 158 -15.13 14.09 -11.80
CA GLN A 158 -15.80 14.47 -13.04
C GLN A 158 -15.38 13.57 -14.21
N VAL A 159 -14.09 13.24 -14.30
CA VAL A 159 -13.55 12.29 -15.29
C VAL A 159 -14.12 10.90 -15.05
N ASN A 160 -14.16 10.45 -13.80
CA ASN A 160 -14.77 9.18 -13.42
C ASN A 160 -16.24 9.10 -13.86
N LYS A 161 -17.02 10.17 -13.62
CA LYS A 161 -18.42 10.27 -14.02
C LYS A 161 -18.59 10.28 -15.54
N ALA A 162 -17.68 10.89 -16.28
CA ALA A 162 -17.73 10.92 -17.76
C ALA A 162 -17.42 9.55 -18.37
N ILE A 163 -16.49 8.79 -17.77
CA ILE A 163 -16.17 7.42 -18.20
C ILE A 163 -17.36 6.48 -17.97
N SER A 164 -17.96 6.54 -16.77
CA SER A 164 -19.12 5.70 -16.39
C SER A 164 -18.88 4.21 -16.68
N ASP A 165 -19.72 3.60 -17.54
CA ASP A 165 -19.67 2.21 -17.99
C ASP A 165 -19.27 2.05 -19.47
N ASN A 166 -18.72 3.12 -20.07
CA ASN A 166 -18.30 3.10 -21.46
C ASN A 166 -17.21 2.05 -21.72
N ALA A 167 -17.17 1.58 -22.98
CA ALA A 167 -16.11 0.70 -23.43
C ALA A 167 -14.73 1.40 -23.34
N PRO A 168 -13.64 0.70 -22.92
CA PRO A 168 -12.32 1.31 -22.81
C PRO A 168 -11.82 2.03 -24.07
N CYS A 169 -12.17 1.54 -25.26
CA CYS A 169 -11.82 2.17 -26.53
C CYS A 169 -12.41 3.58 -26.74
N VAL A 170 -13.31 4.03 -25.86
CA VAL A 170 -13.94 5.36 -25.95
C VAL A 170 -13.10 6.42 -25.21
N TYR A 171 -12.31 6.03 -24.21
CA TYR A 171 -11.55 6.95 -23.34
C TYR A 171 -10.05 6.65 -23.26
N PHE A 172 -9.57 5.59 -23.89
CA PHE A 172 -8.16 5.34 -24.16
C PHE A 172 -7.78 5.91 -25.53
#